data_a00f87cd949898e458e3a01510b5248e
#
_entry.id   a00f87cd949898e458e3a01510b5248e
#
_cell.length_a   1.000
_cell.length_b   1.000
_cell.length_c   1.000
_cell.angle_alpha   90.00
_cell.angle_beta   90.00
_cell.angle_gamma   90.00
#
_symmetry.space_group_name_H-M   'P 1'
#
loop_
_entity.id
_entity.type
_entity.pdbx_description
1 polymer ?
#
loop_
_entity_poly.entity_id
_entity_poly.type
_entity_poly.pdbx_seq_one_letter_code
_entity_poly.pdbx_strand_id
1 'polypeptide(L)'
;VPEFKDFVYNSPYARIAAELLDAKKINLVMDNWFLREAGSKSSTPFHHDISYFDMDGTMCVLWLPLQPTGKNEGVVWVKGSHLWNKLFLRVLFKDGHKIEGNKCIVDGKKYELPPDILGNKDKYEFLQWDCELGDAVIFDMRTLHGTLSSIIPQKTLSRYTLRVAKEDAKISYVGDWTSYNYRKAMQEAGYKNGDNLGGKMFPTLFQAN
;
A
#
# COMPACT_ATOMS: atom_id res chain seq x y z
N VAL A 1 9.20 -17.26 -3.22
CA VAL A 1 9.51 -17.95 -1.94
C VAL A 1 8.29 -18.77 -1.56
N PRO A 2 8.41 -20.10 -1.35
CA PRO A 2 7.26 -20.98 -1.07
C PRO A 2 6.47 -20.56 0.17
N GLU A 3 7.15 -20.14 1.22
CA GLU A 3 6.56 -19.72 2.49
C GLU A 3 5.69 -18.47 2.33
N PHE A 4 6.10 -17.49 1.52
CA PHE A 4 5.28 -16.32 1.24
C PHE A 4 4.06 -16.70 0.39
N LYS A 5 4.21 -17.62 -0.56
CA LYS A 5 3.07 -18.13 -1.31
C LYS A 5 2.08 -18.85 -0.38
N ASP A 6 2.57 -19.69 0.51
CA ASP A 6 1.74 -20.39 1.50
C ASP A 6 1.00 -19.38 2.38
N PHE A 7 1.70 -18.37 2.90
CA PHE A 7 1.09 -17.30 3.69
C PHE A 7 -0.04 -16.58 2.92
N VAL A 8 0.20 -16.20 1.66
CA VAL A 8 -0.81 -15.50 0.83
C VAL A 8 -2.10 -16.31 0.69
N TYR A 9 -1.99 -17.62 0.46
CA TYR A 9 -3.16 -18.46 0.13
C TYR A 9 -3.79 -19.15 1.33
N ASN A 10 -3.03 -19.41 2.40
CA ASN A 10 -3.45 -20.28 3.51
C ASN A 10 -3.52 -19.55 4.85
N SER A 11 -3.02 -18.31 4.96
CA SER A 11 -3.17 -17.52 6.19
C SER A 11 -4.62 -17.04 6.37
N PRO A 12 -5.05 -16.71 7.59
CA PRO A 12 -6.38 -16.17 7.85
C PRO A 12 -6.58 -14.75 7.30
N TYR A 13 -5.55 -14.13 6.73
CA TYR A 13 -5.59 -12.70 6.35
C TYR A 13 -6.71 -12.37 5.36
N ALA A 14 -6.90 -13.20 4.32
CA ALA A 14 -7.93 -12.92 3.32
C ALA A 14 -9.34 -12.91 3.93
N ARG A 15 -9.62 -13.79 4.91
CA ARG A 15 -10.87 -13.80 5.67
C ARG A 15 -10.98 -12.58 6.58
N ILE A 16 -9.91 -12.22 7.30
CA ILE A 16 -9.89 -11.02 8.14
C ILE A 16 -10.14 -9.77 7.29
N ALA A 17 -9.50 -9.67 6.12
CA ALA A 17 -9.74 -8.57 5.19
C ALA A 17 -11.20 -8.54 4.69
N ALA A 18 -11.79 -9.70 4.41
CA ALA A 18 -13.20 -9.78 4.01
C ALA A 18 -14.15 -9.28 5.12
N GLU A 19 -13.91 -9.66 6.36
CA GLU A 19 -14.69 -9.20 7.52
C GLU A 19 -14.53 -7.68 7.72
N LEU A 20 -13.30 -7.14 7.65
CA LEU A 20 -13.02 -5.71 7.82
C LEU A 20 -13.63 -4.84 6.71
N LEU A 21 -13.66 -5.35 5.48
CA LEU A 21 -14.15 -4.61 4.31
C LEU A 21 -15.63 -4.89 3.99
N ASP A 22 -16.29 -5.72 4.79
CA ASP A 22 -17.63 -6.24 4.47
C ASP A 22 -17.69 -6.76 3.02
N ALA A 23 -16.76 -7.66 2.70
CA ALA A 23 -16.55 -8.15 1.35
C ALA A 23 -17.04 -9.59 1.19
N LYS A 24 -17.68 -9.88 0.06
CA LYS A 24 -18.03 -11.24 -0.35
C LYS A 24 -16.88 -11.94 -1.05
N LYS A 25 -15.95 -11.18 -1.59
CA LYS A 25 -14.81 -11.70 -2.33
C LYS A 25 -13.57 -10.83 -2.09
N ILE A 26 -12.42 -11.48 -1.90
CA ILE A 26 -11.12 -10.82 -1.79
C ILE A 26 -10.20 -11.37 -2.87
N ASN A 27 -9.63 -10.46 -3.64
CA ASN A 27 -8.62 -10.76 -4.64
C ASN A 27 -7.24 -10.25 -4.20
N LEU A 28 -6.20 -11.01 -4.51
CA LEU A 28 -4.83 -10.55 -4.39
C LEU A 28 -4.58 -9.39 -5.36
N VAL A 29 -3.93 -8.34 -4.87
CA VAL A 29 -3.42 -7.24 -5.70
C VAL A 29 -1.93 -7.41 -5.90
N MET A 30 -1.17 -7.40 -4.81
CA MET A 30 0.29 -7.52 -4.84
C MET A 30 0.82 -7.81 -3.45
N ASP A 31 1.90 -8.55 -3.39
CA ASP A 31 2.73 -8.70 -2.20
C ASP A 31 4.12 -8.12 -2.42
N ASN A 32 4.75 -7.67 -1.33
CA ASN A 32 6.12 -7.18 -1.34
C ASN A 32 6.84 -7.55 -0.05
N TRP A 33 8.10 -7.89 -0.20
CA TRP A 33 9.04 -8.02 0.90
C TRP A 33 10.01 -6.83 0.88
N PHE A 34 10.10 -6.12 1.99
CA PHE A 34 10.94 -4.95 2.14
C PHE A 34 12.03 -5.20 3.17
N LEU A 35 13.24 -4.78 2.84
CA LEU A 35 14.37 -4.72 3.74
C LEU A 35 14.81 -3.28 3.93
N ARG A 36 15.06 -2.90 5.18
CA ARG A 36 15.80 -1.70 5.53
C ARG A 36 17.05 -2.13 6.30
N GLU A 37 18.18 -2.07 5.63
CA GLU A 37 19.46 -2.53 6.20
C GLU A 37 19.86 -1.69 7.41
N ALA A 38 20.57 -2.32 8.35
CA ALA A 38 21.23 -1.63 9.44
C ALA A 38 22.13 -0.50 8.89
N GLY A 39 22.13 0.64 9.54
CA GLY A 39 22.87 1.82 9.08
C GLY A 39 22.24 2.61 7.93
N SER A 40 21.12 2.14 7.34
CA SER A 40 20.45 2.84 6.25
C SER A 40 19.94 4.22 6.69
N LYS A 41 20.30 5.24 5.92
CA LYS A 41 19.79 6.61 6.08
C LYS A 41 18.50 6.87 5.32
N SER A 42 18.03 5.90 4.51
CA SER A 42 16.79 6.05 3.76
C SER A 42 15.59 6.06 4.70
N SER A 43 14.60 6.88 4.39
CA SER A 43 13.32 6.95 5.08
C SER A 43 12.19 6.65 4.10
N THR A 44 11.05 6.22 4.60
CA THR A 44 9.84 6.08 3.79
C THR A 44 9.16 7.45 3.71
N PRO A 45 9.04 8.07 2.51
CA PRO A 45 8.31 9.31 2.35
C PRO A 45 6.84 9.12 2.69
N PHE A 46 6.14 10.18 3.14
CA PHE A 46 4.70 10.09 3.31
C PHE A 46 4.01 9.94 1.94
N HIS A 47 3.25 8.88 1.80
CA HIS A 47 2.52 8.53 0.59
C HIS A 47 1.27 7.73 0.94
N HIS A 48 0.40 7.52 -0.04
CA HIS A 48 -0.65 6.52 0.03
C HIS A 48 -0.44 5.48 -1.09
N ASP A 49 -0.76 4.23 -0.80
CA ASP A 49 -0.44 3.13 -1.72
C ASP A 49 -1.24 3.18 -3.02
N ILE A 50 -2.48 3.66 -2.99
CA ILE A 50 -3.37 3.66 -4.16
C ILE A 50 -2.76 4.36 -5.39
N SER A 51 -1.90 5.36 -5.20
CA SER A 51 -1.28 6.09 -6.32
C SER A 51 -0.25 5.29 -7.11
N TYR A 52 0.16 4.11 -6.62
CA TYR A 52 1.12 3.25 -7.31
C TYR A 52 0.45 2.16 -8.15
N PHE A 53 -0.88 2.09 -8.14
CA PHE A 53 -1.64 1.04 -8.80
C PHE A 53 -2.64 1.60 -9.79
N ASP A 54 -2.80 0.89 -10.91
CA ASP A 54 -3.81 1.18 -11.92
C ASP A 54 -5.15 0.54 -11.54
N MET A 55 -5.65 0.88 -10.36
CA MET A 55 -6.86 0.33 -9.78
C MET A 55 -7.62 1.39 -9.01
N ASP A 56 -8.91 1.17 -8.82
CA ASP A 56 -9.79 1.97 -7.97
C ASP A 56 -10.81 1.05 -7.29
N GLY A 57 -11.38 1.49 -6.17
CA GLY A 57 -12.30 0.71 -5.36
C GLY A 57 -11.79 0.50 -3.94
N THR A 58 -12.38 -0.46 -3.23
CA THR A 58 -12.06 -0.74 -1.82
C THR A 58 -10.91 -1.73 -1.71
N MET A 59 -9.82 -1.31 -1.11
CA MET A 59 -8.60 -2.10 -0.98
C MET A 59 -7.91 -1.84 0.36
N CYS A 60 -7.27 -2.85 0.92
CA CYS A 60 -6.46 -2.70 2.12
C CYS A 60 -5.08 -3.35 2.00
N VAL A 61 -4.22 -2.94 2.90
CA VAL A 61 -2.84 -3.42 3.03
C VAL A 61 -2.67 -4.08 4.39
N LEU A 62 -2.11 -5.27 4.41
CA LEU A 62 -1.47 -5.85 5.58
C LEU A 62 -0.01 -5.39 5.59
N TRP A 63 0.42 -4.81 6.70
CA TRP A 63 1.83 -4.55 7.00
C TRP A 63 2.24 -5.46 8.15
N LEU A 64 3.15 -6.38 7.88
CA LEU A 64 3.60 -7.44 8.78
C LEU A 64 5.10 -7.31 9.02
N PRO A 65 5.56 -6.92 10.22
CA PRO A 65 6.97 -7.00 10.58
C PRO A 65 7.39 -8.47 10.74
N LEU A 66 8.55 -8.82 10.21
CA LEU A 66 9.10 -10.18 10.31
C LEU A 66 10.08 -10.35 11.48
N GLN A 67 10.14 -9.37 12.36
CA GLN A 67 10.80 -9.38 13.67
C GLN A 67 10.16 -8.33 14.57
N PRO A 68 10.38 -8.37 15.90
CA PRO A 68 9.92 -7.33 16.79
C PRO A 68 10.41 -5.95 16.32
N THR A 69 9.50 -5.01 16.18
CA THR A 69 9.74 -3.67 15.62
C THR A 69 9.13 -2.63 16.53
N GLY A 70 9.97 -1.77 17.09
CA GLY A 70 9.52 -0.65 17.94
C GLY A 70 8.77 0.41 17.13
N LYS A 71 7.84 1.10 17.78
CA LYS A 71 7.03 2.17 17.16
C LYS A 71 7.86 3.25 16.44
N ASN A 72 9.09 3.50 16.88
CA ASN A 72 9.99 4.47 16.28
C ASN A 72 10.84 3.89 15.14
N GLU A 73 10.82 2.58 14.93
CA GLU A 73 11.59 1.88 13.88
C GLU A 73 10.75 1.62 12.62
N GLY A 74 9.44 1.64 12.75
CA GLY A 74 8.49 1.37 11.67
C GLY A 74 8.02 2.62 10.92
N VAL A 75 6.97 2.44 10.12
CA VAL A 75 6.18 3.51 9.54
C VAL A 75 5.11 3.95 10.54
N VAL A 76 4.62 5.16 10.35
CA VAL A 76 3.46 5.70 11.07
C VAL A 76 2.35 6.01 10.08
N TRP A 77 1.11 6.00 10.55
CA TRP A 77 -0.08 6.26 9.74
C TRP A 77 -0.73 7.58 10.19
N VAL A 78 -1.12 8.42 9.23
CA VAL A 78 -1.88 9.65 9.52
C VAL A 78 -3.32 9.26 9.76
N LYS A 79 -3.79 9.39 11.00
CA LYS A 79 -5.13 9.00 11.43
C LYS A 79 -6.22 9.66 10.58
N GLY A 80 -7.12 8.86 10.05
CA GLY A 80 -8.27 9.32 9.27
C GLY A 80 -7.96 9.85 7.87
N SER A 81 -6.71 9.81 7.41
CA SER A 81 -6.32 10.37 6.11
C SER A 81 -7.00 9.70 4.91
N HIS A 82 -7.39 8.44 5.01
CA HIS A 82 -8.17 7.73 3.99
C HIS A 82 -9.58 8.34 3.77
N LEU A 83 -10.12 9.06 4.76
CA LEU A 83 -11.43 9.72 4.70
C LEU A 83 -11.37 11.12 4.09
N TRP A 84 -10.21 11.62 3.72
CA TRP A 84 -10.09 12.98 3.16
C TRP A 84 -10.64 13.10 1.74
N ASN A 85 -11.00 12.00 1.12
CA ASN A 85 -11.50 11.95 -0.26
C ASN A 85 -10.54 12.64 -1.26
N LYS A 86 -9.25 12.41 -1.07
CA LYS A 86 -8.17 12.99 -1.87
C LYS A 86 -7.31 11.91 -2.49
N LEU A 87 -6.85 12.18 -3.71
CA LEU A 87 -5.83 11.40 -4.39
C LEU A 87 -4.56 12.25 -4.49
N PHE A 88 -3.43 11.66 -4.09
CA PHE A 88 -2.14 12.33 -4.13
C PHE A 88 -1.26 11.78 -5.25
N LEU A 89 -0.45 12.65 -5.83
CA LEU A 89 0.57 12.24 -6.79
C LEU A 89 1.56 11.29 -6.13
N ARG A 90 2.07 10.36 -6.91
CA ARG A 90 3.04 9.37 -6.47
C ARG A 90 4.34 10.02 -6.01
N VAL A 91 4.87 9.57 -4.90
CA VAL A 91 6.18 9.97 -4.38
C VAL A 91 7.20 8.89 -4.74
N LEU A 92 8.30 9.25 -5.39
CA LEU A 92 9.39 8.32 -5.66
C LEU A 92 10.21 8.09 -4.40
N PHE A 93 10.50 6.83 -4.10
CA PHE A 93 11.35 6.44 -2.96
C PHE A 93 12.85 6.65 -3.23
N LYS A 94 13.20 6.93 -4.47
CA LYS A 94 14.56 7.25 -4.93
C LYS A 94 14.69 8.76 -5.15
N ASP A 95 15.90 9.23 -5.31
CA ASP A 95 16.20 10.62 -5.71
C ASP A 95 15.62 11.72 -4.80
N GLY A 96 15.70 11.52 -3.48
CA GLY A 96 15.28 12.52 -2.50
C GLY A 96 13.77 12.71 -2.44
N HIS A 97 13.01 11.63 -2.65
CA HIS A 97 11.55 11.63 -2.53
C HIS A 97 10.84 12.58 -3.51
N LYS A 98 11.31 12.65 -4.73
CA LYS A 98 10.66 13.46 -5.77
C LYS A 98 9.24 13.01 -6.03
N ILE A 99 8.36 13.98 -6.23
CA ILE A 99 7.00 13.73 -6.69
C ILE A 99 7.06 13.39 -8.18
N GLU A 100 6.48 12.26 -8.55
CA GLU A 100 6.38 11.87 -9.95
C GLU A 100 5.05 12.38 -10.54
N GLY A 101 5.17 13.02 -11.68
CA GLY A 101 4.05 13.65 -12.35
C GLY A 101 3.78 15.07 -11.83
N ASN A 102 3.49 15.94 -12.75
CA ASN A 102 3.12 17.34 -12.49
C ASN A 102 1.69 17.65 -12.94
N LYS A 103 0.96 16.63 -13.40
CA LYS A 103 -0.44 16.77 -13.84
C LYS A 103 -1.37 16.52 -12.67
N CYS A 104 -2.07 17.57 -12.23
CA CYS A 104 -3.05 17.47 -11.17
C CYS A 104 -4.40 16.87 -11.61
N ILE A 105 -4.62 16.71 -12.91
CA ILE A 105 -5.82 16.07 -13.45
C ILE A 105 -5.36 15.01 -14.45
N VAL A 106 -5.78 13.79 -14.22
CA VAL A 106 -5.46 12.65 -15.09
C VAL A 106 -6.73 11.83 -15.25
N ASP A 107 -7.15 11.63 -16.50
CA ASP A 107 -8.34 10.85 -16.86
C ASP A 107 -9.59 11.26 -16.04
N GLY A 108 -9.79 12.58 -15.85
CA GLY A 108 -10.91 13.13 -15.07
C GLY A 108 -10.75 13.06 -13.56
N LYS A 109 -9.70 12.40 -13.02
CA LYS A 109 -9.40 12.37 -11.60
C LYS A 109 -8.46 13.51 -11.23
N LYS A 110 -8.77 14.23 -10.15
CA LYS A 110 -7.91 15.30 -9.62
C LYS A 110 -6.93 14.71 -8.61
N TYR A 111 -5.64 14.78 -8.94
CA TYR A 111 -4.54 14.46 -8.03
C TYR A 111 -3.95 15.74 -7.44
N GLU A 112 -3.75 15.74 -6.14
CA GLU A 112 -3.12 16.83 -5.41
C GLU A 112 -1.64 16.50 -5.12
N LEU A 113 -0.85 17.52 -4.81
CA LEU A 113 0.47 17.31 -4.22
C LEU A 113 0.29 16.65 -2.83
N PRO A 114 1.10 15.65 -2.48
CA PRO A 114 1.11 15.14 -1.12
C PRO A 114 1.34 16.28 -0.13
N PRO A 115 0.62 16.32 1.00
CA PRO A 115 0.84 17.35 2.00
C PRO A 115 2.24 17.22 2.63
N ASP A 116 2.84 18.35 2.98
CA ASP A 116 4.07 18.37 3.75
C ASP A 116 3.79 17.98 5.21
N ILE A 117 3.74 16.67 5.45
CA ILE A 117 3.50 16.09 6.77
C ILE A 117 4.64 16.42 7.72
N LEU A 118 5.89 16.33 7.27
CA LEU A 118 7.06 16.50 8.12
C LEU A 118 7.24 17.95 8.57
N GLY A 119 6.94 18.90 7.70
CA GLY A 119 6.97 20.34 8.04
C GLY A 119 5.77 20.82 8.86
N ASN A 120 4.72 20.00 8.99
CA ASN A 120 3.47 20.36 9.66
C ASN A 120 2.98 19.28 10.64
N LYS A 121 3.89 18.61 11.34
CA LYS A 121 3.56 17.45 12.21
C LYS A 121 2.45 17.75 13.21
N ASP A 122 2.43 18.93 13.77
CA ASP A 122 1.47 19.36 14.80
C ASP A 122 0.01 19.41 14.28
N LYS A 123 -0.19 19.38 12.97
CA LYS A 123 -1.53 19.38 12.35
C LYS A 123 -2.12 17.98 12.19
N TYR A 124 -1.35 16.94 12.50
CA TYR A 124 -1.75 15.56 12.23
C TYR A 124 -1.66 14.69 13.48
N GLU A 125 -2.61 13.81 13.65
CA GLU A 125 -2.54 12.73 14.62
C GLU A 125 -1.94 11.49 13.96
N PHE A 126 -0.93 10.90 14.61
CA PHE A 126 -0.23 9.73 14.09
C PHE A 126 -0.57 8.49 14.91
N LEU A 127 -0.76 7.38 14.20
CA LEU A 127 -0.91 6.06 14.79
C LEU A 127 0.39 5.28 14.59
N GLN A 128 0.87 4.65 15.65
CA GLN A 128 2.08 3.81 15.64
C GLN A 128 2.06 2.86 16.84
N TRP A 129 2.64 1.70 16.67
CA TRP A 129 2.64 0.64 17.67
C TRP A 129 4.01 -0.02 17.77
N ASP A 130 4.31 -0.56 18.95
CA ASP A 130 5.31 -1.61 19.08
C ASP A 130 4.66 -2.90 18.57
N CYS A 131 5.35 -3.65 17.73
CA CYS A 131 4.84 -4.87 17.11
C CYS A 131 5.76 -6.03 17.43
N GLU A 132 5.19 -7.13 17.91
CA GLU A 132 5.86 -8.41 18.10
C GLU A 132 5.69 -9.30 16.85
N LEU A 133 6.36 -10.46 16.84
CA LEU A 133 6.15 -11.45 15.79
C LEU A 133 4.70 -11.96 15.80
N GLY A 134 4.04 -11.86 14.65
CA GLY A 134 2.64 -12.24 14.49
C GLY A 134 1.69 -11.05 14.54
N ASP A 135 2.12 -9.89 15.05
CA ASP A 135 1.33 -8.67 14.96
C ASP A 135 1.32 -8.14 13.53
N ALA A 136 0.22 -7.52 13.16
CA ALA A 136 0.07 -6.88 11.84
C ALA A 136 -0.79 -5.61 11.94
N VAL A 137 -0.48 -4.64 11.09
CA VAL A 137 -1.31 -3.45 10.90
C VAL A 137 -2.04 -3.56 9.58
N ILE A 138 -3.37 -3.41 9.61
CA ILE A 138 -4.20 -3.41 8.41
C ILE A 138 -4.76 -1.99 8.21
N PHE A 139 -4.63 -1.45 7.00
CA PHE A 139 -5.07 -0.10 6.70
C PHE A 139 -5.56 0.02 5.25
N ASP A 140 -6.44 1.00 5.01
CA ASP A 140 -6.92 1.34 3.66
C ASP A 140 -5.77 1.85 2.78
N MET A 141 -5.72 1.46 1.52
CA MET A 141 -4.67 1.88 0.58
C MET A 141 -4.59 3.40 0.35
N ARG A 142 -5.61 4.16 0.77
CA ARG A 142 -5.62 5.63 0.75
C ARG A 142 -5.05 6.27 2.01
N THR A 143 -4.72 5.46 3.02
CA THR A 143 -4.11 6.00 4.26
C THR A 143 -2.70 6.50 4.00
N LEU A 144 -2.47 7.79 4.29
CA LEU A 144 -1.11 8.34 4.26
C LEU A 144 -0.26 7.71 5.36
N HIS A 145 0.90 7.22 4.96
CA HIS A 145 1.86 6.62 5.89
C HIS A 145 3.30 6.89 5.44
N GLY A 146 4.21 6.88 6.39
CA GLY A 146 5.62 7.18 6.14
C GLY A 146 6.43 7.11 7.43
N THR A 147 7.63 7.68 7.43
CA THR A 147 8.51 7.73 8.61
C THR A 147 8.59 9.14 9.15
N LEU A 148 8.37 9.32 10.45
CA LEU A 148 8.49 10.64 11.14
C LEU A 148 9.93 11.04 11.44
N SER A 149 10.83 10.07 11.47
CA SER A 149 12.20 10.29 11.88
C SER A 149 13.21 9.68 10.92
N SER A 150 14.38 10.29 10.86
CA SER A 150 15.56 9.73 10.20
C SER A 150 16.32 8.74 11.11
N ILE A 151 15.64 8.01 11.99
CA ILE A 151 16.30 7.02 12.84
C ILE A 151 17.02 6.01 11.95
N ILE A 152 18.32 5.95 12.15
CA ILE A 152 19.17 4.96 11.49
C ILE A 152 18.95 3.62 12.21
N PRO A 153 18.44 2.59 11.54
CA PRO A 153 18.19 1.30 12.18
C PRO A 153 19.51 0.68 12.63
N GLN A 154 19.57 0.18 13.86
CA GLN A 154 20.71 -0.54 14.39
C GLN A 154 20.75 -2.00 13.94
N LYS A 155 19.64 -2.54 13.49
CA LYS A 155 19.46 -3.88 12.93
C LYS A 155 18.74 -3.78 11.59
N THR A 156 18.96 -4.78 10.73
CA THR A 156 18.16 -4.87 9.49
C THR A 156 16.70 -5.15 9.84
N LEU A 157 15.81 -4.32 9.33
CA LEU A 157 14.37 -4.43 9.51
C LEU A 157 13.76 -5.06 8.27
N SER A 158 13.03 -6.16 8.47
CA SER A 158 12.34 -6.90 7.43
C SER A 158 10.84 -6.83 7.64
N ARG A 159 10.10 -6.58 6.58
CA ARG A 159 8.64 -6.50 6.63
C ARG A 159 8.03 -7.04 5.35
N TYR A 160 6.88 -7.67 5.50
CA TYR A 160 6.08 -8.15 4.40
C TYR A 160 4.80 -7.33 4.29
N THR A 161 4.39 -7.01 3.08
CA THR A 161 3.11 -6.34 2.84
C THR A 161 2.30 -7.13 1.84
N LEU A 162 1.01 -7.28 2.12
CA LEU A 162 0.07 -7.95 1.25
C LEU A 162 -1.11 -7.01 0.98
N ARG A 163 -1.33 -6.69 -0.28
CA ARG A 163 -2.42 -5.82 -0.73
C ARG A 163 -3.51 -6.67 -1.33
N VAL A 164 -4.73 -6.41 -0.89
CA VAL A 164 -5.92 -7.11 -1.37
C VAL A 164 -7.05 -6.15 -1.69
N ALA A 165 -7.94 -6.59 -2.54
CA ALA A 165 -9.06 -5.83 -3.05
C ALA A 165 -10.38 -6.56 -2.84
N LYS A 166 -11.41 -5.78 -2.46
CA LYS A 166 -12.81 -6.18 -2.45
C LYS A 166 -13.34 -6.34 -3.89
N GLU A 167 -14.47 -6.99 -4.05
CA GLU A 167 -15.12 -7.24 -5.35
C GLU A 167 -15.53 -5.98 -6.13
N ASP A 168 -15.62 -4.83 -5.49
CA ASP A 168 -15.92 -3.55 -6.14
C ASP A 168 -14.72 -2.92 -6.85
N ALA A 169 -13.52 -3.40 -6.56
CA ALA A 169 -12.30 -2.87 -7.15
C ALA A 169 -12.19 -3.22 -8.64
N LYS A 170 -11.73 -2.23 -9.41
CA LYS A 170 -11.65 -2.29 -10.87
C LYS A 170 -10.31 -1.78 -11.38
N ILE A 171 -9.93 -2.25 -12.55
CA ILE A 171 -8.81 -1.70 -13.30
C ILE A 171 -9.11 -0.25 -13.66
N SER A 172 -8.16 0.64 -13.39
CA SER A 172 -8.28 2.08 -13.63
C SER A 172 -6.93 2.65 -14.07
N TYR A 173 -6.64 2.55 -15.35
CA TYR A 173 -5.42 3.14 -15.93
C TYR A 173 -5.50 4.65 -15.87
N VAL A 174 -4.61 5.27 -15.10
CA VAL A 174 -4.56 6.71 -14.91
C VAL A 174 -3.15 7.23 -15.18
N GLY A 175 -3.04 8.17 -16.13
CA GLY A 175 -1.75 8.80 -16.48
C GLY A 175 -0.64 7.83 -16.83
N ASP A 176 0.58 8.32 -16.77
CA ASP A 176 1.80 7.60 -17.19
C ASP A 176 2.78 7.37 -16.04
N TRP A 177 2.41 7.74 -14.80
CA TRP A 177 3.33 7.62 -13.66
C TRP A 177 3.23 6.31 -12.88
N THR A 178 2.28 5.43 -13.20
CA THR A 178 2.21 4.10 -12.61
C THR A 178 3.29 3.20 -13.22
N SER A 179 3.65 2.12 -12.51
CA SER A 179 4.70 1.22 -12.95
C SER A 179 4.45 0.70 -14.37
N TYR A 180 5.21 1.19 -15.32
CA TYR A 180 5.08 0.83 -16.74
C TYR A 180 5.08 -0.69 -16.96
N ASN A 181 5.97 -1.41 -16.30
CA ASN A 181 6.07 -2.86 -16.46
C ASN A 181 4.85 -3.59 -15.93
N TYR A 182 4.26 -3.14 -14.83
CA TYR A 182 3.06 -3.75 -14.26
C TYR A 182 1.84 -3.45 -15.12
N ARG A 183 1.66 -2.20 -15.55
CA ARG A 183 0.61 -1.81 -16.50
C ARG A 183 0.69 -2.61 -17.79
N LYS A 184 1.90 -2.70 -18.38
CA LYS A 184 2.14 -3.47 -19.59
C LYS A 184 1.72 -4.92 -19.41
N ALA A 185 2.11 -5.57 -18.32
CA ALA A 185 1.73 -6.95 -18.03
C ALA A 185 0.21 -7.12 -17.91
N MET A 186 -0.50 -6.18 -17.27
CA MET A 186 -1.97 -6.19 -17.19
C MET A 186 -2.61 -6.06 -18.58
N GLN A 187 -2.12 -5.12 -19.40
CA GLN A 187 -2.63 -4.91 -20.77
C GLN A 187 -2.37 -6.13 -21.66
N GLU A 188 -1.19 -6.73 -21.58
CA GLU A 188 -0.84 -7.97 -22.29
C GLU A 188 -1.70 -9.17 -21.83
N ALA A 189 -2.11 -9.19 -20.56
CA ALA A 189 -3.07 -10.15 -20.02
C ALA A 189 -4.53 -9.85 -20.38
N GLY A 190 -4.79 -8.74 -21.12
CA GLY A 190 -6.10 -8.39 -21.65
C GLY A 190 -6.97 -7.51 -20.76
N TYR A 191 -6.46 -7.04 -19.60
CA TYR A 191 -7.25 -6.16 -18.71
C TYR A 191 -7.43 -4.76 -19.30
N LYS A 192 -8.65 -4.25 -19.18
CA LYS A 192 -9.09 -2.93 -19.66
C LYS A 192 -9.64 -2.08 -18.53
N ASN A 193 -9.71 -0.76 -18.73
CA ASN A 193 -10.40 0.13 -17.80
C ASN A 193 -11.82 -0.35 -17.50
N GLY A 194 -12.15 -0.42 -16.21
CA GLY A 194 -13.46 -0.84 -15.73
C GLY A 194 -13.60 -2.35 -15.50
N ASP A 195 -12.63 -3.18 -15.93
CA ASP A 195 -12.66 -4.61 -15.66
C ASP A 195 -12.54 -4.88 -14.15
N ASN A 196 -13.28 -5.87 -13.67
CA ASN A 196 -13.14 -6.35 -12.31
C ASN A 196 -11.79 -7.06 -12.13
N LEU A 197 -11.22 -6.97 -10.92
CA LEU A 197 -10.05 -7.77 -10.58
C LEU A 197 -10.43 -9.25 -10.50
N GLY A 198 -9.52 -10.11 -10.97
CA GLY A 198 -9.71 -11.56 -10.98
C GLY A 198 -8.72 -12.26 -11.90
N GLY A 199 -8.94 -13.53 -12.16
CA GLY A 199 -8.08 -14.32 -13.05
C GLY A 199 -6.70 -14.61 -12.48
N LYS A 200 -5.75 -14.87 -13.38
CA LYS A 200 -4.41 -15.32 -13.00
C LYS A 200 -3.57 -14.25 -12.30
N MET A 201 -3.73 -12.97 -12.69
CA MET A 201 -2.95 -11.87 -12.10
C MET A 201 -3.50 -11.44 -10.73
N PHE A 202 -4.82 -11.54 -10.54
CA PHE A 202 -5.50 -11.13 -9.32
C PHE A 202 -6.31 -12.29 -8.75
N PRO A 203 -5.65 -13.39 -8.32
CA PRO A 203 -6.34 -14.58 -7.89
C PRO A 203 -7.25 -14.31 -6.69
N THR A 204 -8.38 -15.00 -6.66
CA THR A 204 -9.29 -14.94 -5.51
C THR A 204 -8.67 -15.69 -4.34
N LEU A 205 -8.52 -15.01 -3.19
CA LEU A 205 -8.01 -15.57 -1.94
C LEU A 205 -9.14 -15.97 -1.00
N PHE A 206 -10.28 -15.30 -1.09
CA PHE A 206 -11.47 -15.58 -0.29
C PHE A 206 -12.74 -15.36 -1.12
N GLN A 207 -13.71 -16.25 -0.94
CA GLN A 207 -15.06 -16.15 -1.50
C GLN A 207 -16.05 -16.63 -0.44
N ALA A 208 -17.00 -15.77 -0.06
CA ALA A 208 -18.12 -16.17 0.78
C ALA A 208 -19.02 -17.15 0.01
N ASN A 209 -19.54 -18.13 0.71
CA ASN A 209 -20.52 -19.11 0.18
C ASN A 209 -21.88 -18.45 -0.09
#